data_8e4799f80189f76867495290985e5482
#
_entry.id   8e4799f80189f76867495290985e5482
#
_cell.length_a   1.000
_cell.length_b   1.000
_cell.length_c   1.000
_cell.angle_alpha   90.00
_cell.angle_beta   90.00
_cell.angle_gamma   90.00
#
_symmetry.space_group_name_H-M   'P 1'
#
loop_
_entity.id
_entity.type
_entity.pdbx_description
1 polymer ?
#
loop_
_entity_poly.entity_id
_entity_poly.type
_entity_poly.pdbx_seq_one_letter_code
_entity_poly.pdbx_strand_id
1 'polypeptide(L)'
;MGGTYIRNFICNFILSGLLLLSPLSMFAQRVDSNLPWSVRMVESEMIRCPESWQLDFQPKLKWDYCHGLELQSMLDVYDRYGNRKIYDYALAYADTMVNADGTIKMYKREEYSLDRINSGKFIFRIYEQTKDEKYKKALALMRSQLDEHPRNADGGFWHKKIYPNQVWLDGIYMGAPFYAEYAFRNNQGDDYADVINQFLMAARHTYDPKNDVYRHACDVSRKERWADPVTGQSKHSWGRAMGWYAMAFVDALDFIPKHEAGRDSMLVIFNKIASQIKRLQDSKTGLWYQVLDKSGAPGNYLESSCSTMFVYSLFKGVRKGYIDKSYLEVAVKGYKGILDNFIEVDKNGVVSITKACAVAGLGGKVYRSGDYDYYINETIRNNDPKAVGPFILASLEWERLQDVKVIVNRK
;
A
#
# COMPACT_ATOMS: atom_id res chain seq x y z
N MET A 1 -22.35 94.22 9.74
CA MET A 1 -21.44 93.57 9.11
C MET A 1 -21.74 92.06 9.28
N GLY A 2 -22.74 91.62 8.67
CA GLY A 2 -23.35 90.36 8.88
C GLY A 2 -22.98 89.33 7.81
N GLY A 3 -22.71 88.16 8.20
CA GLY A 3 -22.51 87.02 7.35
C GLY A 3 -23.46 85.93 7.69
N THR A 4 -24.40 85.63 6.78
CA THR A 4 -25.47 84.70 6.90
C THR A 4 -24.99 83.29 6.58
N TYR A 5 -25.20 82.34 7.53
CA TYR A 5 -24.94 80.92 7.31
C TYR A 5 -26.11 80.26 6.64
N ILE A 6 -25.89 79.58 5.49
CA ILE A 6 -26.84 78.66 4.85
C ILE A 6 -26.38 77.24 5.21
N ARG A 7 -27.27 76.49 5.91
CA ARG A 7 -27.13 75.07 6.22
C ARG A 7 -27.69 74.25 5.06
N ASN A 8 -26.86 73.51 4.39
CA ASN A 8 -27.28 72.47 3.48
C ASN A 8 -27.48 71.15 4.26
N PHE A 9 -28.71 70.61 4.26
CA PHE A 9 -29.08 69.30 4.69
C PHE A 9 -28.75 68.30 3.58
N ILE A 10 -27.76 67.41 3.81
CA ILE A 10 -27.54 66.23 2.97
C ILE A 10 -28.24 65.06 3.64
N CYS A 11 -29.28 64.54 2.96
CA CYS A 11 -29.95 63.29 3.29
C CYS A 11 -29.04 62.09 2.88
N ASN A 12 -28.46 61.42 3.84
CA ASN A 12 -27.81 60.12 3.60
C ASN A 12 -28.87 59.03 3.57
N PHE A 13 -29.16 58.47 2.38
CA PHE A 13 -29.86 57.22 2.22
C PHE A 13 -28.85 56.07 2.52
N ILE A 14 -28.99 55.44 3.70
CA ILE A 14 -28.34 54.19 4.01
C ILE A 14 -29.10 53.08 3.32
N LEU A 15 -28.58 52.55 2.22
CA LEU A 15 -29.07 51.36 1.55
C LEU A 15 -28.52 50.15 2.35
N SER A 16 -29.33 49.62 3.26
CA SER A 16 -29.06 48.37 3.94
C SER A 16 -29.19 47.20 2.95
N GLY A 17 -28.07 46.80 2.33
CA GLY A 17 -28.01 45.57 1.56
C GLY A 17 -28.06 44.38 2.49
N LEU A 18 -29.22 43.75 2.64
CA LEU A 18 -29.31 42.39 3.23
C LEU A 18 -28.61 41.42 2.25
N LEU A 19 -27.38 41.05 2.57
CA LEU A 19 -26.74 39.86 2.02
C LEU A 19 -27.53 38.64 2.55
N LEU A 20 -28.45 38.13 1.74
CA LEU A 20 -29.02 36.81 1.91
C LEU A 20 -27.85 35.78 1.75
N LEU A 21 -27.20 35.47 2.84
CA LEU A 21 -26.39 34.24 2.95
C LEU A 21 -27.39 33.07 2.81
N SER A 22 -27.58 32.60 1.57
CA SER A 22 -28.21 31.32 1.34
C SER A 22 -27.36 30.27 2.13
N PRO A 23 -27.98 29.47 3.02
CA PRO A 23 -27.27 28.34 3.58
C PRO A 23 -26.92 27.43 2.41
N LEU A 24 -25.65 27.37 2.01
CA LEU A 24 -25.14 26.25 1.26
C LEU A 24 -25.42 25.04 2.16
N SER A 25 -26.51 24.35 1.89
CA SER A 25 -26.78 23.04 2.43
C SER A 25 -25.59 22.19 1.98
N MET A 26 -24.62 21.99 2.87
CA MET A 26 -23.64 20.93 2.74
C MET A 26 -24.44 19.62 2.70
N PHE A 27 -24.84 19.23 1.49
CA PHE A 27 -25.30 17.87 1.28
C PHE A 27 -24.14 16.97 1.74
N ALA A 28 -24.32 16.31 2.87
CA ALA A 28 -23.37 15.34 3.34
C ALA A 28 -23.10 14.37 2.17
N GLN A 29 -21.86 14.32 1.73
CA GLN A 29 -21.46 13.42 0.64
C GLN A 29 -21.83 12.00 1.07
N ARG A 30 -22.53 11.29 0.18
CA ARG A 30 -23.01 9.92 0.43
C ARG A 30 -22.34 8.95 -0.51
N VAL A 31 -22.05 7.76 0.02
CA VAL A 31 -21.60 6.61 -0.77
C VAL A 31 -22.77 5.66 -0.97
N ASP A 32 -23.07 5.32 -2.23
CA ASP A 32 -24.16 4.40 -2.56
C ASP A 32 -23.83 2.98 -2.07
N SER A 33 -24.69 2.43 -1.24
CA SER A 33 -24.55 1.07 -0.68
C SER A 33 -24.63 -0.05 -1.73
N ASN A 34 -25.18 0.25 -2.92
CA ASN A 34 -25.26 -0.73 -4.03
C ASN A 34 -23.97 -0.84 -4.84
N LEU A 35 -23.02 0.06 -4.65
CA LEU A 35 -21.72 -0.01 -5.32
C LEU A 35 -20.87 -1.16 -4.78
N PRO A 36 -19.96 -1.72 -5.60
CA PRO A 36 -18.96 -2.68 -5.15
C PRO A 36 -18.09 -2.14 -4.01
N TRP A 37 -17.61 -3.02 -3.12
CA TRP A 37 -16.81 -2.63 -1.97
C TRP A 37 -15.55 -1.86 -2.34
N SER A 38 -14.91 -2.21 -3.47
CA SER A 38 -13.74 -1.47 -3.97
C SER A 38 -14.08 -0.02 -4.28
N VAL A 39 -15.19 0.24 -4.97
CA VAL A 39 -15.65 1.59 -5.32
C VAL A 39 -16.08 2.35 -4.07
N ARG A 40 -16.85 1.72 -3.18
CA ARG A 40 -17.30 2.33 -1.91
C ARG A 40 -16.13 2.80 -1.05
N MET A 41 -15.07 1.99 -0.95
CA MET A 41 -13.89 2.38 -0.17
C MET A 41 -13.16 3.56 -0.83
N VAL A 42 -12.98 3.56 -2.15
CA VAL A 42 -12.36 4.68 -2.89
C VAL A 42 -13.15 5.97 -2.70
N GLU A 43 -14.48 5.93 -2.88
CA GLU A 43 -15.32 7.12 -2.68
C GLU A 43 -15.25 7.61 -1.23
N SER A 44 -15.17 6.69 -0.27
CA SER A 44 -15.01 7.02 1.15
C SER A 44 -13.68 7.70 1.45
N GLU A 45 -12.57 7.25 0.83
CA GLU A 45 -11.27 7.90 0.96
C GLU A 45 -11.27 9.31 0.33
N MET A 46 -11.87 9.47 -0.86
CA MET A 46 -11.99 10.78 -1.51
C MET A 46 -12.87 11.76 -0.70
N ILE A 47 -13.82 11.27 0.10
CA ILE A 47 -14.58 12.07 1.05
C ILE A 47 -13.72 12.48 2.25
N ARG A 48 -12.94 11.55 2.82
CA ARG A 48 -12.06 11.82 3.97
C ARG A 48 -10.89 12.72 3.62
N CYS A 49 -10.34 12.54 2.43
CA CYS A 49 -9.18 13.24 1.90
C CYS A 49 -9.55 13.90 0.57
N PRO A 50 -10.24 15.06 0.57
CA PRO A 50 -10.66 15.73 -0.66
C PRO A 50 -9.51 16.05 -1.63
N GLU A 51 -8.34 16.33 -1.07
CA GLU A 51 -7.10 16.51 -1.83
C GLU A 51 -6.24 15.24 -1.72
N SER A 52 -5.83 14.67 -2.82
CA SER A 52 -5.11 13.39 -2.87
C SER A 52 -3.78 13.34 -2.09
N TRP A 53 -3.15 14.49 -1.86
CA TRP A 53 -1.95 14.58 -1.02
C TRP A 53 -2.23 14.42 0.48
N GLN A 54 -3.51 14.52 0.92
CA GLN A 54 -3.93 14.33 2.31
C GLN A 54 -4.01 12.86 2.73
N LEU A 55 -3.94 11.93 1.78
CA LEU A 55 -3.87 10.50 2.08
C LEU A 55 -2.82 10.20 3.16
N ASP A 56 -3.01 9.15 3.96
CA ASP A 56 -2.19 8.82 5.13
C ASP A 56 -2.21 9.94 6.21
N PHE A 57 -3.31 10.69 6.31
CA PHE A 57 -3.49 11.76 7.32
C PHE A 57 -2.39 12.82 7.27
N GLN A 58 -1.84 13.09 6.07
CA GLN A 58 -0.73 14.02 5.94
C GLN A 58 -1.19 15.48 6.10
N PRO A 59 -0.55 16.27 6.98
CA PRO A 59 -0.83 17.69 7.12
C PRO A 59 -0.09 18.55 6.09
N LYS A 60 0.80 17.95 5.28
CA LYS A 60 1.63 18.60 4.26
C LYS A 60 2.04 17.62 3.18
N LEU A 61 2.49 18.13 2.05
CA LEU A 61 2.98 17.32 0.93
C LEU A 61 4.06 16.32 1.37
N LYS A 62 3.93 15.09 0.91
CA LYS A 62 4.85 13.99 1.18
C LYS A 62 4.89 13.04 -0.01
N TRP A 63 6.09 12.64 -0.44
CA TRP A 63 6.28 11.53 -1.37
C TRP A 63 6.55 10.27 -0.57
N ASP A 64 5.58 9.38 -0.48
CA ASP A 64 5.68 8.21 0.39
C ASP A 64 4.93 6.99 -0.18
N TYR A 65 5.35 5.81 0.26
CA TYR A 65 4.78 4.52 -0.17
C TYR A 65 3.27 4.38 0.10
N CYS A 66 2.73 5.03 1.13
CA CYS A 66 1.31 5.01 1.43
C CYS A 66 0.49 5.59 0.27
N HIS A 67 0.91 6.76 -0.26
CA HIS A 67 0.27 7.35 -1.44
C HIS A 67 0.39 6.43 -2.66
N GLY A 68 1.57 5.86 -2.88
CA GLY A 68 1.80 4.94 -4.00
C GLY A 68 0.89 3.71 -3.96
N LEU A 69 0.75 3.10 -2.79
CA LEU A 69 -0.10 1.94 -2.58
C LEU A 69 -1.58 2.25 -2.85
N GLU A 70 -2.06 3.33 -2.25
CA GLU A 70 -3.48 3.67 -2.30
C GLU A 70 -3.90 4.19 -3.67
N LEU A 71 -3.13 5.12 -4.26
CA LEU A 71 -3.39 5.63 -5.61
C LEU A 71 -3.29 4.53 -6.67
N GLN A 72 -2.35 3.58 -6.52
CA GLN A 72 -2.30 2.40 -7.39
C GLN A 72 -3.60 1.59 -7.30
N SER A 73 -4.09 1.31 -6.09
CA SER A 73 -5.34 0.56 -5.90
C SER A 73 -6.57 1.31 -6.44
N MET A 74 -6.60 2.63 -6.31
CA MET A 74 -7.64 3.50 -6.89
C MET A 74 -7.62 3.47 -8.43
N LEU A 75 -6.44 3.50 -9.05
CA LEU A 75 -6.32 3.36 -10.50
C LEU A 75 -6.76 1.98 -11.00
N ASP A 76 -6.57 0.91 -10.21
CA ASP A 76 -7.10 -0.42 -10.55
C ASP A 76 -8.64 -0.45 -10.52
N VAL A 77 -9.28 0.35 -9.64
CA VAL A 77 -10.73 0.58 -9.65
C VAL A 77 -11.16 1.38 -10.90
N TYR A 78 -10.41 2.42 -11.24
CA TYR A 78 -10.65 3.18 -12.48
C TYR A 78 -10.60 2.29 -13.72
N ASP A 79 -9.60 1.44 -13.85
CA ASP A 79 -9.47 0.54 -15.00
C ASP A 79 -10.64 -0.43 -15.13
N ARG A 80 -11.22 -0.85 -14.00
CA ARG A 80 -12.34 -1.76 -14.00
C ARG A 80 -13.68 -1.09 -14.28
N TYR A 81 -13.91 0.09 -13.71
CA TYR A 81 -15.23 0.72 -13.69
C TYR A 81 -15.33 2.03 -14.50
N GLY A 82 -14.22 2.60 -14.97
CA GLY A 82 -14.16 3.76 -15.83
C GLY A 82 -14.52 5.11 -15.15
N ASN A 83 -14.58 5.15 -13.80
CA ASN A 83 -14.93 6.39 -13.10
C ASN A 83 -13.80 7.42 -13.19
N ARG A 84 -13.94 8.39 -14.08
CA ARG A 84 -12.94 9.41 -14.39
C ARG A 84 -12.52 10.24 -13.17
N LYS A 85 -13.40 10.47 -12.20
CA LYS A 85 -13.06 11.21 -10.97
C LYS A 85 -11.94 10.54 -10.18
N ILE A 86 -11.89 9.20 -10.17
CA ILE A 86 -10.84 8.44 -9.49
C ILE A 86 -9.49 8.67 -10.20
N TYR A 87 -9.46 8.64 -11.52
CA TYR A 87 -8.26 8.93 -12.28
C TYR A 87 -7.78 10.37 -12.06
N ASP A 88 -8.69 11.34 -12.12
CA ASP A 88 -8.36 12.76 -11.93
C ASP A 88 -7.81 13.03 -10.53
N TYR A 89 -8.31 12.31 -9.51
CA TYR A 89 -7.80 12.37 -8.15
C TYR A 89 -6.34 11.87 -8.06
N ALA A 90 -6.02 10.76 -8.70
CA ALA A 90 -4.64 10.24 -8.75
C ALA A 90 -3.73 11.15 -9.59
N LEU A 91 -4.22 11.67 -10.71
CA LEU A 91 -3.50 12.62 -11.56
C LEU A 91 -3.16 13.90 -10.79
N ALA A 92 -4.08 14.44 -9.99
CA ALA A 92 -3.85 15.65 -9.19
C ALA A 92 -2.66 15.49 -8.22
N TYR A 93 -2.49 14.31 -7.60
CA TYR A 93 -1.30 14.05 -6.79
C TYR A 93 -0.03 13.98 -7.65
N ALA A 94 -0.07 13.28 -8.78
CA ALA A 94 1.08 13.18 -9.68
C ALA A 94 1.52 14.58 -10.18
N ASP A 95 0.56 15.41 -10.61
CA ASP A 95 0.82 16.79 -11.05
C ASP A 95 1.37 17.67 -9.92
N THR A 96 0.88 17.47 -8.71
CA THR A 96 1.37 18.21 -7.53
C THR A 96 2.81 17.85 -7.21
N MET A 97 3.20 16.57 -7.35
CA MET A 97 4.49 16.07 -6.87
C MET A 97 5.58 16.04 -7.94
N VAL A 98 5.25 15.87 -9.21
CA VAL A 98 6.23 15.76 -10.31
C VAL A 98 6.38 17.10 -11.04
N ASN A 99 7.59 17.67 -11.00
CA ASN A 99 7.92 18.90 -11.70
C ASN A 99 8.10 18.68 -13.22
N ALA A 100 8.05 19.73 -14.02
CA ALA A 100 8.17 19.68 -15.47
C ALA A 100 9.48 19.03 -15.97
N ASP A 101 10.56 19.14 -15.18
CA ASP A 101 11.86 18.53 -15.49
C ASP A 101 11.94 17.04 -15.09
N GLY A 102 10.91 16.49 -14.43
CA GLY A 102 10.85 15.12 -13.93
C GLY A 102 11.39 14.94 -12.52
N THR A 103 11.86 16.00 -11.87
CA THR A 103 12.19 15.92 -10.44
C THR A 103 10.92 15.75 -9.61
N ILE A 104 11.05 15.11 -8.44
CA ILE A 104 9.90 14.78 -7.59
C ILE A 104 10.05 15.55 -6.27
N LYS A 105 9.01 16.32 -5.89
CA LYS A 105 8.99 17.03 -4.61
C LYS A 105 9.10 16.05 -3.45
N MET A 106 9.89 16.39 -2.44
CA MET A 106 10.10 15.58 -1.23
C MET A 106 10.77 14.22 -1.47
N TYR A 107 11.26 13.94 -2.68
CA TYR A 107 12.08 12.78 -3.01
C TYR A 107 13.55 13.18 -3.06
N LYS A 108 14.40 12.41 -2.38
CA LYS A 108 15.85 12.58 -2.39
C LYS A 108 16.50 11.23 -2.69
N ARG A 109 17.06 11.10 -3.89
CA ARG A 109 17.67 9.86 -4.37
C ARG A 109 18.75 9.33 -3.40
N GLU A 110 19.54 10.23 -2.84
CA GLU A 110 20.69 9.93 -1.97
C GLU A 110 20.30 9.38 -0.60
N GLU A 111 19.01 9.43 -0.23
CA GLU A 111 18.47 8.73 0.94
C GLU A 111 18.46 7.22 0.74
N TYR A 112 18.49 6.75 -0.51
CA TYR A 112 18.42 5.36 -0.89
C TYR A 112 17.38 4.61 -0.04
N SER A 113 16.15 5.12 -0.06
CA SER A 113 15.01 4.52 0.64
C SER A 113 14.12 3.79 -0.37
N LEU A 114 13.96 2.47 -0.20
CA LEU A 114 13.05 1.69 -1.04
C LEU A 114 11.60 2.15 -0.89
N ASP A 115 11.19 2.66 0.27
CA ASP A 115 9.84 3.19 0.48
C ASP A 115 9.47 4.27 -0.54
N ARG A 116 10.45 5.07 -0.99
CA ARG A 116 10.22 6.16 -1.95
C ARG A 116 9.98 5.64 -3.37
N ILE A 117 10.42 4.44 -3.68
CA ILE A 117 10.27 3.80 -5.01
C ILE A 117 8.84 3.31 -5.22
N ASN A 118 8.15 2.85 -4.16
CA ASN A 118 6.80 2.28 -4.28
C ASN A 118 5.81 3.22 -4.98
N SER A 119 5.92 4.53 -4.75
CA SER A 119 5.07 5.52 -5.40
C SER A 119 5.26 5.60 -6.93
N GLY A 120 6.33 5.06 -7.47
CA GLY A 120 6.54 4.95 -8.91
C GLY A 120 5.52 4.07 -9.63
N LYS A 121 4.92 3.09 -8.94
CA LYS A 121 3.99 2.15 -9.58
C LYS A 121 2.75 2.83 -10.17
N PHE A 122 2.13 3.77 -9.48
CA PHE A 122 0.99 4.48 -10.04
C PHE A 122 1.39 5.48 -11.13
N ILE A 123 2.62 6.01 -11.12
CA ILE A 123 3.15 6.93 -12.15
C ILE A 123 3.24 6.25 -13.52
N PHE A 124 3.50 4.94 -13.60
CA PHE A 124 3.44 4.21 -14.89
C PHE A 124 2.08 4.39 -15.57
N ARG A 125 0.99 4.29 -14.80
CA ARG A 125 -0.38 4.42 -15.31
C ARG A 125 -0.69 5.85 -15.73
N ILE A 126 -0.23 6.85 -14.96
CA ILE A 126 -0.36 8.26 -15.33
C ILE A 126 0.39 8.53 -16.62
N TYR A 127 1.64 8.07 -16.76
CA TYR A 127 2.40 8.22 -18.00
C TYR A 127 1.73 7.52 -19.18
N GLU A 128 1.20 6.33 -18.99
CA GLU A 128 0.52 5.57 -20.05
C GLU A 128 -0.68 6.31 -20.63
N GLN A 129 -1.43 7.03 -19.81
CA GLN A 129 -2.61 7.79 -20.22
C GLN A 129 -2.27 9.19 -20.75
N THR A 130 -1.31 9.89 -20.14
CA THR A 130 -1.00 11.28 -20.47
C THR A 130 0.05 11.44 -21.56
N LYS A 131 0.98 10.50 -21.66
CA LYS A 131 2.22 10.57 -22.46
C LYS A 131 3.08 11.80 -22.14
N ASP A 132 2.88 12.43 -20.99
CA ASP A 132 3.70 13.57 -20.56
C ASP A 132 5.09 13.11 -20.12
N GLU A 133 6.11 13.61 -20.79
CA GLU A 133 7.52 13.22 -20.58
C GLU A 133 8.04 13.48 -19.17
N LYS A 134 7.43 14.38 -18.39
CA LYS A 134 7.83 14.59 -16.99
C LYS A 134 7.67 13.32 -16.15
N TYR A 135 6.63 12.52 -16.39
CA TYR A 135 6.41 11.27 -15.67
C TYR A 135 7.42 10.19 -16.07
N LYS A 136 7.77 10.11 -17.36
CA LYS A 136 8.82 9.20 -17.83
C LYS A 136 10.17 9.54 -17.19
N LYS A 137 10.52 10.82 -17.12
CA LYS A 137 11.74 11.29 -16.43
C LYS A 137 11.70 10.96 -14.93
N ALA A 138 10.55 11.13 -14.27
CA ALA A 138 10.39 10.77 -12.86
C ALA A 138 10.56 9.26 -12.62
N LEU A 139 10.02 8.41 -13.50
CA LEU A 139 10.23 6.96 -13.47
C LEU A 139 11.72 6.61 -13.65
N ALA A 140 12.40 7.23 -14.62
CA ALA A 140 13.82 7.03 -14.83
C ALA A 140 14.68 7.49 -13.64
N LEU A 141 14.31 8.61 -12.99
CA LEU A 141 14.96 9.08 -11.76
C LEU A 141 14.84 8.05 -10.64
N MET A 142 13.66 7.48 -10.41
CA MET A 142 13.47 6.44 -9.40
C MET A 142 14.21 5.14 -9.76
N ARG A 143 14.22 4.76 -11.03
CA ARG A 143 14.99 3.59 -11.50
C ARG A 143 16.49 3.78 -11.27
N SER A 144 17.03 4.98 -11.52
CA SER A 144 18.44 5.29 -11.29
C SER A 144 18.87 5.18 -9.82
N GLN A 145 17.93 5.31 -8.85
CA GLN A 145 18.24 5.01 -7.45
C GLN A 145 18.65 3.55 -7.27
N LEU A 146 18.01 2.62 -7.98
CA LEU A 146 18.27 1.18 -7.82
C LEU A 146 19.64 0.77 -8.38
N ASP A 147 20.19 1.50 -9.36
CA ASP A 147 21.52 1.24 -9.91
C ASP A 147 22.63 1.41 -8.87
N GLU A 148 22.49 2.43 -8.04
CA GLU A 148 23.50 2.80 -7.03
C GLU A 148 23.05 2.46 -5.61
N HIS A 149 21.91 1.79 -5.45
CA HIS A 149 21.37 1.47 -4.13
C HIS A 149 22.33 0.58 -3.35
N PRO A 150 22.64 0.90 -2.07
CA PRO A 150 23.52 0.08 -1.24
C PRO A 150 23.03 -1.37 -1.15
N ARG A 151 23.97 -2.32 -1.23
CA ARG A 151 23.69 -3.75 -1.29
C ARG A 151 24.50 -4.54 -0.27
N ASN A 152 23.97 -5.68 0.11
CA ASN A 152 24.70 -6.72 0.79
C ASN A 152 25.62 -7.47 -0.19
N ALA A 153 26.53 -8.30 0.36
CA ALA A 153 27.48 -9.07 -0.45
C ALA A 153 26.82 -10.04 -1.43
N ASP A 154 25.58 -10.47 -1.18
CA ASP A 154 24.78 -11.32 -2.06
C ASP A 154 23.89 -10.56 -3.05
N GLY A 155 24.10 -9.25 -3.17
CA GLY A 155 23.39 -8.37 -4.09
C GLY A 155 22.06 -7.82 -3.58
N GLY A 156 21.61 -8.22 -2.40
CA GLY A 156 20.35 -7.74 -1.82
C GLY A 156 20.41 -6.26 -1.45
N PHE A 157 19.37 -5.51 -1.79
CA PHE A 157 19.25 -4.10 -1.41
C PHE A 157 19.13 -3.95 0.11
N TRP A 158 19.79 -2.95 0.68
CA TRP A 158 19.43 -2.45 2.00
C TRP A 158 18.04 -1.85 1.95
N HIS A 159 17.27 -2.01 2.99
CA HIS A 159 15.94 -1.38 3.03
C HIS A 159 16.02 0.16 2.88
N LYS A 160 17.00 0.77 3.56
CA LYS A 160 17.33 2.21 3.47
C LYS A 160 18.82 2.40 3.79
N LYS A 161 19.42 3.45 3.27
CA LYS A 161 20.80 3.82 3.61
C LYS A 161 21.05 3.95 5.11
N ILE A 162 20.05 4.44 5.86
CA ILE A 162 20.11 4.58 7.32
C ILE A 162 19.99 3.25 8.08
N TYR A 163 19.73 2.15 7.38
CA TYR A 163 19.65 0.77 7.91
C TYR A 163 20.64 -0.11 7.16
N PRO A 164 21.97 0.09 7.38
CA PRO A 164 23.00 -0.63 6.63
C PRO A 164 22.90 -2.14 6.89
N ASN A 165 23.08 -2.93 5.83
CA ASN A 165 23.03 -4.39 5.82
C ASN A 165 21.67 -5.00 6.24
N GLN A 166 20.60 -4.22 6.31
CA GLN A 166 19.30 -4.73 6.72
C GLN A 166 18.41 -5.05 5.52
N VAL A 167 17.89 -6.27 5.50
CA VAL A 167 16.89 -6.77 4.57
C VAL A 167 15.56 -6.86 5.32
N TRP A 168 14.57 -6.13 4.86
CA TRP A 168 13.20 -6.15 5.40
C TRP A 168 12.25 -6.70 4.35
N LEU A 169 11.29 -7.52 4.73
CA LEU A 169 10.27 -8.01 3.81
C LEU A 169 9.47 -6.87 3.17
N ASP A 170 9.26 -5.80 3.94
CA ASP A 170 8.65 -4.54 3.47
C ASP A 170 9.38 -3.98 2.24
N GLY A 171 10.71 -3.96 2.29
CA GLY A 171 11.56 -3.43 1.22
C GLY A 171 11.37 -4.15 -0.12
N ILE A 172 11.04 -5.44 -0.08
CA ILE A 172 10.79 -6.20 -1.30
C ILE A 172 9.56 -5.66 -2.03
N TYR A 173 8.46 -5.40 -1.30
CA TYR A 173 7.28 -4.76 -1.91
C TYR A 173 7.55 -3.33 -2.38
N MET A 174 8.34 -2.59 -1.61
CA MET A 174 8.62 -1.19 -1.92
C MET A 174 9.42 -1.02 -3.22
N GLY A 175 10.37 -1.92 -3.53
CA GLY A 175 11.26 -1.78 -4.68
C GLY A 175 10.99 -2.75 -5.82
N ALA A 176 10.82 -4.04 -5.53
CA ALA A 176 10.89 -5.08 -6.56
C ALA A 176 9.73 -5.07 -7.58
N PRO A 177 8.45 -4.83 -7.23
CA PRO A 177 7.39 -4.72 -8.23
C PRO A 177 7.58 -3.53 -9.19
N PHE A 178 8.02 -2.37 -8.68
CA PHE A 178 8.39 -1.24 -9.54
C PHE A 178 9.52 -1.59 -10.50
N TYR A 179 10.56 -2.26 -9.99
CA TYR A 179 11.73 -2.67 -10.78
C TYR A 179 11.33 -3.66 -11.88
N ALA A 180 10.50 -4.67 -11.56
CA ALA A 180 9.99 -5.63 -12.53
C ALA A 180 9.14 -4.94 -13.63
N GLU A 181 8.25 -4.02 -13.25
CA GLU A 181 7.41 -3.28 -14.19
C GLU A 181 8.24 -2.34 -15.08
N TYR A 182 9.26 -1.67 -14.51
CA TYR A 182 10.16 -0.82 -15.27
C TYR A 182 10.95 -1.64 -16.31
N ALA A 183 11.52 -2.78 -15.92
CA ALA A 183 12.22 -3.69 -16.80
C ALA A 183 11.32 -4.17 -17.96
N PHE A 184 10.11 -4.57 -17.66
CA PHE A 184 9.12 -5.01 -18.65
C PHE A 184 8.77 -3.91 -19.65
N ARG A 185 8.43 -2.72 -19.17
CA ARG A 185 7.98 -1.59 -20.01
C ARG A 185 9.11 -1.00 -20.88
N ASN A 186 10.36 -1.15 -20.46
CA ASN A 186 11.52 -0.60 -21.16
C ASN A 186 12.37 -1.67 -21.87
N ASN A 187 11.90 -2.92 -21.95
CA ASN A 187 12.61 -4.07 -22.57
C ASN A 187 14.01 -4.29 -21.98
N GLN A 188 14.16 -4.11 -20.66
CA GLN A 188 15.44 -4.30 -19.95
C GLN A 188 15.48 -5.72 -19.35
N GLY A 189 15.63 -6.74 -20.21
CA GLY A 189 15.59 -8.14 -19.80
C GLY A 189 16.68 -8.53 -18.79
N ASP A 190 17.84 -7.91 -18.84
CA ASP A 190 18.97 -8.16 -17.93
C ASP A 190 18.65 -7.82 -16.46
N ASP A 191 17.69 -6.94 -16.24
CA ASP A 191 17.25 -6.55 -14.90
C ASP A 191 16.45 -7.65 -14.15
N TYR A 192 15.85 -8.61 -14.86
CA TYR A 192 15.03 -9.64 -14.21
C TYR A 192 15.82 -10.53 -13.25
N ALA A 193 17.07 -10.84 -13.57
CA ALA A 193 17.93 -11.63 -12.70
C ALA A 193 18.13 -10.94 -11.34
N ASP A 194 18.31 -9.62 -11.33
CA ASP A 194 18.45 -8.84 -10.09
C ASP A 194 17.11 -8.74 -9.34
N VAL A 195 16.01 -8.47 -10.05
CA VAL A 195 14.67 -8.48 -9.44
C VAL A 195 14.41 -9.80 -8.72
N ILE A 196 14.63 -10.93 -9.39
CA ILE A 196 14.42 -12.27 -8.83
C ILE A 196 15.35 -12.49 -7.63
N ASN A 197 16.61 -12.06 -7.71
CA ASN A 197 17.56 -12.18 -6.61
C ASN A 197 17.05 -11.48 -5.34
N GLN A 198 16.37 -10.32 -5.44
CA GLN A 198 15.81 -9.64 -4.26
C GLN A 198 14.82 -10.55 -3.50
N PHE A 199 13.96 -11.28 -4.21
CA PHE A 199 13.03 -12.23 -3.60
C PHE A 199 13.73 -13.43 -2.97
N LEU A 200 14.67 -14.05 -3.71
CA LEU A 200 15.39 -15.24 -3.23
C LEU A 200 16.28 -14.92 -2.04
N MET A 201 16.95 -13.78 -2.06
CA MET A 201 17.80 -13.29 -0.97
C MET A 201 16.96 -13.02 0.29
N ALA A 202 15.83 -12.32 0.17
CA ALA A 202 14.95 -12.07 1.30
C ALA A 202 14.48 -13.40 1.94
N ALA A 203 14.10 -14.38 1.11
CA ALA A 203 13.72 -15.70 1.60
C ALA A 203 14.87 -16.38 2.38
N ARG A 204 16.09 -16.37 1.84
CA ARG A 204 17.26 -16.98 2.54
C ARG A 204 17.53 -16.34 3.90
N HIS A 205 17.44 -15.01 4.00
CA HIS A 205 17.80 -14.29 5.22
C HIS A 205 16.69 -14.30 6.28
N THR A 206 15.43 -14.31 5.87
CA THR A 206 14.31 -14.13 6.81
C THR A 206 13.56 -15.41 7.17
N TYR A 207 13.75 -16.51 6.43
CA TYR A 207 13.06 -17.76 6.72
C TYR A 207 13.59 -18.40 8.00
N ASP A 208 12.68 -18.66 8.94
CA ASP A 208 12.94 -19.42 10.17
C ASP A 208 12.39 -20.86 10.01
N PRO A 209 13.27 -21.85 9.82
CA PRO A 209 12.83 -23.24 9.63
C PRO A 209 12.24 -23.88 10.88
N LYS A 210 12.57 -23.38 12.08
CA LYS A 210 12.06 -23.92 13.35
C LYS A 210 10.58 -23.65 13.54
N ASN A 211 10.13 -22.44 13.18
CA ASN A 211 8.73 -22.02 13.31
C ASN A 211 7.98 -22.05 11.99
N ASP A 212 8.66 -22.35 10.89
CA ASP A 212 8.14 -22.32 9.52
C ASP A 212 7.41 -21.00 9.21
N VAL A 213 8.12 -19.88 9.39
CA VAL A 213 7.64 -18.51 9.10
C VAL A 213 8.77 -17.67 8.51
N TYR A 214 8.41 -16.56 7.86
CA TYR A 214 9.34 -15.50 7.49
C TYR A 214 9.36 -14.45 8.59
N ARG A 215 10.55 -14.09 9.08
CA ARG A 215 10.75 -13.03 10.07
C ARG A 215 10.59 -11.65 9.41
N HIS A 216 10.28 -10.63 10.22
CA HIS A 216 10.07 -9.26 9.73
C HIS A 216 11.27 -8.77 8.91
N ALA A 217 12.47 -8.96 9.43
CA ALA A 217 13.71 -8.52 8.80
C ALA A 217 14.91 -9.38 9.27
N CYS A 218 16.04 -9.16 8.57
CA CYS A 218 17.36 -9.67 8.94
C CYS A 218 18.40 -8.55 8.85
N ASP A 219 19.24 -8.41 9.85
CA ASP A 219 20.51 -7.70 9.75
C ASP A 219 21.60 -8.69 9.36
N VAL A 220 22.03 -8.65 8.10
CA VAL A 220 23.05 -9.56 7.55
C VAL A 220 24.39 -9.40 8.28
N SER A 221 24.66 -8.21 8.83
CA SER A 221 25.86 -7.95 9.63
C SER A 221 25.79 -8.48 11.06
N ARG A 222 24.59 -8.79 11.58
CA ARG A 222 24.32 -9.27 12.93
C ARG A 222 24.76 -8.31 14.04
N LYS A 223 24.84 -7.02 13.76
CA LYS A 223 25.32 -5.99 14.71
C LYS A 223 24.18 -5.23 15.39
N GLU A 224 22.99 -5.29 14.81
CA GLU A 224 21.83 -4.61 15.36
C GLU A 224 21.34 -5.30 16.64
N ARG A 225 20.99 -4.50 17.65
CA ARG A 225 20.53 -5.00 18.96
C ARG A 225 19.25 -5.82 18.90
N TRP A 226 18.40 -5.58 17.89
CA TRP A 226 17.16 -6.32 17.67
C TRP A 226 17.37 -7.67 16.97
N ALA A 227 18.51 -7.84 16.31
CA ALA A 227 18.84 -9.03 15.53
C ALA A 227 19.34 -10.17 16.40
N ASP A 228 18.98 -11.38 16.03
CA ASP A 228 19.57 -12.58 16.61
C ASP A 228 21.08 -12.65 16.29
N PRO A 229 21.97 -12.86 17.27
CA PRO A 229 23.42 -12.78 17.03
C PRO A 229 23.97 -13.92 16.15
N VAL A 230 23.21 -14.99 15.96
CA VAL A 230 23.60 -16.14 15.13
C VAL A 230 23.01 -16.03 13.73
N THR A 231 21.72 -15.75 13.62
CA THR A 231 21.00 -15.75 12.34
C THR A 231 20.87 -14.36 11.72
N GLY A 232 20.95 -13.29 12.50
CA GLY A 232 20.66 -11.92 12.08
C GLY A 232 19.15 -11.60 12.01
N GLN A 233 18.28 -12.56 12.23
CA GLN A 233 16.84 -12.42 12.08
C GLN A 233 16.21 -11.63 13.22
N SER A 234 15.10 -10.94 12.94
CA SER A 234 14.24 -10.35 13.95
C SER A 234 13.54 -11.43 14.79
N LYS A 235 13.15 -11.07 16.01
CA LYS A 235 12.58 -12.03 16.98
C LYS A 235 11.25 -12.62 16.54
N HIS A 236 10.43 -11.85 15.82
CA HIS A 236 9.06 -12.22 15.48
C HIS A 236 8.75 -12.08 14.00
N SER A 237 7.68 -12.76 13.55
CA SER A 237 7.06 -12.63 12.26
C SER A 237 5.93 -11.61 12.37
N TRP A 238 6.14 -10.41 11.85
CA TRP A 238 5.12 -9.38 11.80
C TRP A 238 4.17 -9.61 10.62
N GLY A 239 2.85 -9.63 10.89
CA GLY A 239 1.85 -9.95 9.88
C GLY A 239 1.93 -9.08 8.64
N ARG A 240 2.06 -7.75 8.81
CA ARG A 240 2.17 -6.82 7.69
C ARG A 240 3.45 -7.01 6.87
N ALA A 241 4.59 -7.30 7.49
CA ALA A 241 5.82 -7.55 6.76
C ALA A 241 5.69 -8.77 5.83
N MET A 242 5.10 -9.85 6.33
CA MET A 242 4.80 -11.03 5.52
C MET A 242 3.73 -10.72 4.46
N GLY A 243 2.76 -9.85 4.77
CA GLY A 243 1.76 -9.35 3.83
C GLY A 243 2.38 -8.59 2.66
N TRP A 244 3.31 -7.69 2.95
CA TRP A 244 4.08 -6.99 1.92
C TRP A 244 4.81 -7.96 1.00
N TYR A 245 5.48 -8.96 1.59
CA TYR A 245 6.23 -9.93 0.81
C TYR A 245 5.32 -10.76 -0.09
N ALA A 246 4.16 -11.21 0.41
CA ALA A 246 3.16 -11.93 -0.39
C ALA A 246 2.61 -11.07 -1.55
N MET A 247 2.28 -9.79 -1.30
CA MET A 247 1.86 -8.86 -2.34
C MET A 247 2.95 -8.64 -3.38
N ALA A 248 4.22 -8.53 -2.95
CA ALA A 248 5.34 -8.34 -3.87
C ALA A 248 5.42 -9.43 -4.92
N PHE A 249 5.21 -10.71 -4.54
CA PHE A 249 5.22 -11.84 -5.49
C PHE A 249 4.14 -11.69 -6.55
N VAL A 250 2.90 -11.46 -6.16
CA VAL A 250 1.80 -11.43 -7.12
C VAL A 250 1.84 -10.20 -8.03
N ASP A 251 2.47 -9.11 -7.58
CA ASP A 251 2.61 -7.90 -8.38
C ASP A 251 3.83 -7.99 -9.33
N ALA A 252 4.98 -8.49 -8.85
CA ALA A 252 6.16 -8.62 -9.70
C ALA A 252 6.04 -9.73 -10.76
N LEU A 253 5.42 -10.87 -10.42
CA LEU A 253 5.23 -12.00 -11.34
C LEU A 253 4.37 -11.66 -12.58
N ASP A 254 3.59 -10.58 -12.54
CA ASP A 254 2.85 -10.08 -13.69
C ASP A 254 3.78 -9.55 -14.80
N PHE A 255 4.98 -9.10 -14.43
CA PHE A 255 5.95 -8.48 -15.33
C PHE A 255 7.17 -9.36 -15.65
N ILE A 256 7.43 -10.39 -14.86
CA ILE A 256 8.55 -11.32 -15.08
C ILE A 256 8.13 -12.40 -16.09
N PRO A 257 8.80 -12.55 -17.24
CA PRO A 257 8.45 -13.54 -18.25
C PRO A 257 8.47 -14.97 -17.70
N LYS A 258 7.60 -15.84 -18.24
CA LYS A 258 7.47 -17.23 -17.75
C LYS A 258 8.73 -18.08 -17.92
N HIS A 259 9.54 -17.75 -18.93
CA HIS A 259 10.78 -18.45 -19.24
C HIS A 259 12.00 -17.91 -18.48
N GLU A 260 11.82 -16.88 -17.65
CA GLU A 260 12.93 -16.24 -16.95
C GLU A 260 13.54 -17.16 -15.90
N ALA A 261 14.86 -17.25 -15.91
CA ALA A 261 15.60 -18.09 -14.98
C ALA A 261 15.35 -17.66 -13.52
N GLY A 262 15.00 -18.62 -12.64
CA GLY A 262 14.71 -18.36 -11.23
C GLY A 262 13.26 -17.98 -10.93
N ARG A 263 12.42 -17.73 -11.94
CA ARG A 263 10.99 -17.47 -11.75
C ARG A 263 10.27 -18.63 -11.05
N ASP A 264 10.64 -19.86 -11.38
CA ASP A 264 10.06 -21.05 -10.70
C ASP A 264 10.46 -21.10 -9.23
N SER A 265 11.66 -20.66 -8.86
CA SER A 265 12.06 -20.53 -7.46
C SER A 265 11.21 -19.48 -6.72
N MET A 266 10.84 -18.38 -7.37
CA MET A 266 9.87 -17.43 -6.79
C MET A 266 8.52 -18.09 -6.55
N LEU A 267 8.01 -18.90 -7.49
CA LEU A 267 6.75 -19.62 -7.32
C LEU A 267 6.80 -20.63 -6.17
N VAL A 268 7.92 -21.34 -6.00
CA VAL A 268 8.13 -22.25 -4.86
C VAL A 268 8.05 -21.49 -3.53
N ILE A 269 8.71 -20.33 -3.43
CA ILE A 269 8.66 -19.50 -2.21
C ILE A 269 7.25 -18.99 -1.98
N PHE A 270 6.56 -18.49 -3.02
CA PHE A 270 5.20 -17.98 -2.88
C PHE A 270 4.21 -19.07 -2.46
N ASN A 271 4.32 -20.30 -2.98
CA ASN A 271 3.52 -21.45 -2.53
C ASN A 271 3.78 -21.76 -1.05
N LYS A 272 5.04 -21.65 -0.58
CA LYS A 272 5.36 -21.80 0.84
C LYS A 272 4.70 -20.72 1.69
N ILE A 273 4.74 -19.46 1.26
CA ILE A 273 4.06 -18.34 1.91
C ILE A 273 2.54 -18.59 1.97
N ALA A 274 1.92 -19.04 0.87
CA ALA A 274 0.50 -19.36 0.84
C ALA A 274 0.13 -20.49 1.83
N SER A 275 0.98 -21.50 1.96
CA SER A 275 0.82 -22.57 2.95
C SER A 275 0.89 -22.04 4.39
N GLN A 276 1.83 -21.14 4.67
CA GLN A 276 1.95 -20.49 5.98
C GLN A 276 0.73 -19.60 6.29
N ILE A 277 0.28 -18.80 5.32
CA ILE A 277 -0.94 -17.97 5.45
C ILE A 277 -2.14 -18.87 5.81
N LYS A 278 -2.32 -20.00 5.11
CA LYS A 278 -3.39 -20.97 5.40
C LYS A 278 -3.29 -21.52 6.82
N ARG A 279 -2.11 -21.95 7.24
CA ARG A 279 -1.86 -22.52 8.57
C ARG A 279 -2.07 -21.53 9.72
N LEU A 280 -1.74 -20.25 9.49
CA LEU A 280 -1.80 -19.19 10.50
C LEU A 280 -3.17 -18.47 10.54
N GLN A 281 -4.11 -18.85 9.68
CA GLN A 281 -5.45 -18.27 9.66
C GLN A 281 -6.23 -18.66 10.92
N ASP A 282 -6.78 -17.68 11.62
CA ASP A 282 -7.68 -17.93 12.75
C ASP A 282 -8.92 -18.69 12.29
N SER A 283 -9.19 -19.83 12.96
CA SER A 283 -10.23 -20.76 12.52
C SER A 283 -11.66 -20.20 12.71
N LYS A 284 -11.83 -19.25 13.64
CA LYS A 284 -13.16 -18.68 13.97
C LYS A 284 -13.50 -17.51 13.04
N THR A 285 -12.57 -16.60 12.87
CA THR A 285 -12.80 -15.33 12.13
C THR A 285 -12.33 -15.38 10.68
N GLY A 286 -11.39 -16.25 10.34
CA GLY A 286 -10.72 -16.25 9.05
C GLY A 286 -9.65 -15.18 8.87
N LEU A 287 -9.28 -14.48 9.93
CA LEU A 287 -8.33 -13.35 9.95
C LEU A 287 -6.94 -13.79 10.45
N TRP A 288 -6.01 -12.83 10.50
CA TRP A 288 -4.64 -13.09 10.97
C TRP A 288 -4.23 -12.08 12.05
N TYR A 289 -3.37 -12.58 12.95
CA TYR A 289 -2.87 -11.81 14.08
C TYR A 289 -1.73 -10.87 13.68
N GLN A 290 -1.57 -9.78 14.44
CA GLN A 290 -0.46 -8.81 14.32
C GLN A 290 0.90 -9.50 14.36
N VAL A 291 1.11 -10.42 15.31
CA VAL A 291 2.33 -11.21 15.46
C VAL A 291 2.01 -12.67 15.14
N LEU A 292 2.44 -13.14 13.96
CA LEU A 292 1.99 -14.41 13.38
C LEU A 292 2.48 -15.64 14.15
N ASP A 293 3.73 -15.61 14.63
CA ASP A 293 4.34 -16.69 15.41
C ASP A 293 3.89 -16.71 16.89
N LYS A 294 2.93 -15.83 17.23
CA LYS A 294 2.31 -15.70 18.56
C LYS A 294 0.78 -15.65 18.48
N SER A 295 0.19 -16.34 17.49
CA SER A 295 -1.27 -16.38 17.31
C SER A 295 -1.96 -16.80 18.62
N GLY A 296 -2.98 -16.02 19.02
CA GLY A 296 -3.74 -16.27 20.25
C GLY A 296 -3.02 -15.97 21.57
N ALA A 297 -1.76 -15.49 21.56
CA ALA A 297 -1.07 -15.08 22.77
C ALA A 297 -1.73 -13.83 23.42
N PRO A 298 -1.63 -13.66 24.76
CA PRO A 298 -2.20 -12.52 25.46
C PRO A 298 -1.77 -11.17 24.85
N GLY A 299 -2.73 -10.28 24.60
CA GLY A 299 -2.48 -8.96 24.00
C GLY A 299 -2.31 -8.94 22.49
N ASN A 300 -2.12 -10.09 21.83
CA ASN A 300 -2.11 -10.14 20.35
C ASN A 300 -3.52 -9.94 19.79
N TYR A 301 -3.63 -9.24 18.68
CA TYR A 301 -4.92 -8.91 18.10
C TYR A 301 -4.98 -9.26 16.61
N LEU A 302 -6.19 -9.49 16.08
CA LEU A 302 -6.45 -9.66 14.67
C LEU A 302 -6.27 -8.31 13.97
N GLU A 303 -5.41 -8.27 12.95
CA GLU A 303 -4.91 -7.03 12.37
C GLU A 303 -5.37 -6.90 10.91
N SER A 304 -5.89 -5.73 10.55
CA SER A 304 -6.57 -5.56 9.26
C SER A 304 -5.61 -5.45 8.07
N SER A 305 -4.45 -4.82 8.22
CA SER A 305 -3.56 -4.64 7.06
C SER A 305 -2.97 -5.96 6.57
N CYS A 306 -2.47 -6.80 7.46
CA CYS A 306 -1.96 -8.11 7.06
C CYS A 306 -3.08 -9.00 6.50
N SER A 307 -4.28 -8.94 7.10
CA SER A 307 -5.42 -9.73 6.64
C SER A 307 -5.84 -9.36 5.22
N THR A 308 -5.92 -8.06 4.90
CA THR A 308 -6.26 -7.59 3.55
C THR A 308 -5.17 -7.93 2.52
N MET A 309 -3.89 -7.80 2.89
CA MET A 309 -2.75 -8.16 2.05
C MET A 309 -2.73 -9.66 1.72
N PHE A 310 -2.96 -10.52 2.70
CA PHE A 310 -3.01 -11.96 2.48
C PHE A 310 -4.18 -12.35 1.58
N VAL A 311 -5.37 -11.80 1.82
CA VAL A 311 -6.55 -12.07 1.00
C VAL A 311 -6.32 -11.65 -0.45
N TYR A 312 -5.79 -10.43 -0.68
CA TYR A 312 -5.42 -9.98 -2.02
C TYR A 312 -4.43 -10.93 -2.70
N SER A 313 -3.35 -11.27 -2.00
CA SER A 313 -2.29 -12.12 -2.55
C SER A 313 -2.79 -13.52 -2.90
N LEU A 314 -3.66 -14.10 -2.06
CA LEU A 314 -4.25 -15.42 -2.34
C LEU A 314 -5.23 -15.37 -3.51
N PHE A 315 -6.14 -14.40 -3.56
CA PHE A 315 -7.07 -14.26 -4.68
C PHE A 315 -6.34 -14.08 -6.01
N LYS A 316 -5.42 -13.11 -6.08
CA LYS A 316 -4.66 -12.85 -7.29
C LYS A 316 -3.76 -14.03 -7.66
N GLY A 317 -3.12 -14.65 -6.67
CA GLY A 317 -2.26 -15.83 -6.87
C GLY A 317 -3.02 -17.01 -7.47
N VAL A 318 -4.23 -17.29 -6.99
CA VAL A 318 -5.11 -18.33 -7.57
C VAL A 318 -5.56 -17.93 -8.97
N ARG A 319 -6.04 -16.71 -9.18
CA ARG A 319 -6.53 -16.25 -10.49
C ARG A 319 -5.45 -16.30 -11.57
N LYS A 320 -4.21 -15.98 -11.20
CA LYS A 320 -3.06 -16.00 -12.12
C LYS A 320 -2.41 -17.39 -12.28
N GLY A 321 -2.85 -18.38 -11.50
CA GLY A 321 -2.27 -19.72 -11.49
C GLY A 321 -0.87 -19.79 -10.87
N TYR A 322 -0.53 -18.86 -9.97
CA TYR A 322 0.73 -18.87 -9.23
C TYR A 322 0.70 -19.83 -8.04
N ILE A 323 -0.47 -20.06 -7.47
CA ILE A 323 -0.75 -21.04 -6.40
C ILE A 323 -1.98 -21.87 -6.74
N ASP A 324 -2.12 -23.03 -6.05
CA ASP A 324 -3.22 -23.96 -6.27
C ASP A 324 -4.58 -23.36 -5.90
N LYS A 325 -5.62 -23.79 -6.64
CA LYS A 325 -7.00 -23.33 -6.45
C LYS A 325 -7.58 -23.63 -5.06
N SER A 326 -7.03 -24.58 -4.31
CA SER A 326 -7.47 -24.90 -2.95
C SER A 326 -7.25 -23.73 -1.96
N TYR A 327 -6.39 -22.78 -2.28
CA TYR A 327 -6.22 -21.55 -1.48
C TYR A 327 -7.39 -20.56 -1.63
N LEU A 328 -8.28 -20.76 -2.59
CA LEU A 328 -9.46 -19.91 -2.77
C LEU A 328 -10.38 -19.90 -1.55
N GLU A 329 -10.56 -21.04 -0.88
CA GLU A 329 -11.38 -21.14 0.33
C GLU A 329 -10.80 -20.29 1.48
N VAL A 330 -9.47 -20.31 1.62
CA VAL A 330 -8.75 -19.48 2.61
C VAL A 330 -8.98 -18.00 2.34
N ALA A 331 -8.84 -17.57 1.07
CA ALA A 331 -9.06 -16.19 0.67
C ALA A 331 -10.51 -15.74 0.88
N VAL A 332 -11.49 -16.57 0.49
CA VAL A 332 -12.94 -16.31 0.67
C VAL A 332 -13.28 -16.16 2.16
N LYS A 333 -12.79 -17.09 2.98
CA LYS A 333 -13.01 -17.03 4.44
C LYS A 333 -12.39 -15.75 5.04
N GLY A 334 -11.16 -15.42 4.64
CA GLY A 334 -10.48 -14.19 5.06
C GLY A 334 -11.23 -12.93 4.64
N TYR A 335 -11.70 -12.87 3.39
CA TYR A 335 -12.45 -11.71 2.90
C TYR A 335 -13.77 -11.48 3.65
N LYS A 336 -14.53 -12.56 3.91
CA LYS A 336 -15.72 -12.47 4.76
C LYS A 336 -15.37 -12.01 6.18
N GLY A 337 -14.31 -12.58 6.76
CA GLY A 337 -13.83 -12.16 8.08
C GLY A 337 -13.47 -10.67 8.13
N ILE A 338 -12.86 -10.10 7.06
CA ILE A 338 -12.57 -8.66 6.95
C ILE A 338 -13.88 -7.87 6.97
N LEU A 339 -14.86 -8.24 6.15
CA LEU A 339 -16.14 -7.54 6.09
C LEU A 339 -16.89 -7.56 7.44
N ASP A 340 -16.86 -8.70 8.13
CA ASP A 340 -17.60 -8.90 9.39
C ASP A 340 -16.93 -8.25 10.61
N ASN A 341 -15.58 -8.06 10.60
CA ASN A 341 -14.85 -7.67 11.81
C ASN A 341 -14.10 -6.35 11.71
N PHE A 342 -13.83 -5.86 10.48
CA PHE A 342 -13.02 -4.66 10.28
C PHE A 342 -13.74 -3.55 9.52
N ILE A 343 -14.84 -3.85 8.83
CA ILE A 343 -15.56 -2.85 8.05
C ILE A 343 -16.70 -2.26 8.87
N GLU A 344 -16.73 -0.94 8.95
CA GLU A 344 -17.81 -0.15 9.51
C GLU A 344 -18.39 0.76 8.43
N VAL A 345 -19.70 0.94 8.42
CA VAL A 345 -20.40 1.81 7.47
C VAL A 345 -21.25 2.80 8.26
N ASP A 346 -21.06 4.09 8.03
CA ASP A 346 -21.83 5.11 8.71
C ASP A 346 -23.21 5.33 8.05
N LYS A 347 -24.04 6.25 8.63
CA LYS A 347 -25.37 6.59 8.12
C LYS A 347 -25.38 7.20 6.72
N ASN A 348 -24.26 7.69 6.23
CA ASN A 348 -24.07 8.25 4.90
C ASN A 348 -23.51 7.22 3.90
N GLY A 349 -23.28 5.98 4.33
CA GLY A 349 -22.70 4.92 3.52
C GLY A 349 -21.17 4.96 3.46
N VAL A 350 -20.52 5.92 4.15
CA VAL A 350 -19.05 6.04 4.17
C VAL A 350 -18.45 4.83 4.90
N VAL A 351 -17.54 4.15 4.21
CA VAL A 351 -16.90 2.91 4.67
C VAL A 351 -15.61 3.24 5.42
N SER A 352 -15.44 2.65 6.58
CA SER A 352 -14.18 2.67 7.33
C SER A 352 -13.64 1.27 7.52
N ILE A 353 -12.31 1.12 7.46
CA ILE A 353 -11.60 -0.09 7.88
C ILE A 353 -10.89 0.17 9.19
N THR A 354 -11.09 -0.71 10.17
CA THR A 354 -10.61 -0.56 11.54
C THR A 354 -9.46 -1.50 11.86
N LYS A 355 -8.84 -1.34 13.03
CA LYS A 355 -7.84 -2.24 13.62
C LYS A 355 -6.57 -2.43 12.77
N ALA A 356 -6.09 -1.38 12.10
CA ALA A 356 -4.78 -1.40 11.46
C ALA A 356 -3.69 -0.95 12.44
N CYS A 357 -2.59 -1.69 12.50
CA CYS A 357 -1.37 -1.20 13.13
C CYS A 357 -0.85 0.03 12.37
N ALA A 358 -0.65 1.16 13.05
CA ALA A 358 -0.20 2.38 12.38
C ALA A 358 1.16 2.18 11.71
N VAL A 359 2.17 1.77 12.48
CA VAL A 359 3.49 1.45 11.94
C VAL A 359 4.26 0.56 12.93
N ALA A 360 4.98 -0.43 12.42
CA ALA A 360 6.01 -1.12 13.17
C ALA A 360 7.33 -1.10 12.38
N GLY A 361 8.43 -1.27 13.08
CA GLY A 361 9.76 -1.28 12.48
C GLY A 361 10.78 -1.77 13.48
N LEU A 362 12.07 -1.65 13.14
CA LEU A 362 13.17 -2.18 13.95
C LEU A 362 14.27 -1.12 14.10
N GLY A 363 14.92 -1.06 15.24
CA GLY A 363 16.00 -0.11 15.51
C GLY A 363 15.57 1.35 15.41
N GLY A 364 16.46 2.23 14.98
CA GLY A 364 16.22 3.66 14.79
C GLY A 364 16.54 4.51 16.03
N LYS A 365 16.38 5.85 15.90
CA LYS A 365 16.70 6.82 16.99
C LYS A 365 15.82 6.60 18.21
N VAL A 366 14.50 6.48 18.03
CA VAL A 366 13.60 5.90 19.02
C VAL A 366 13.67 4.42 18.81
N TYR A 367 14.35 3.74 19.74
CA TYR A 367 14.70 2.33 19.54
C TYR A 367 13.46 1.44 19.56
N ARG A 368 13.26 0.70 18.48
CA ARG A 368 12.20 -0.29 18.31
C ARG A 368 12.80 -1.68 18.48
N SER A 369 12.44 -2.33 19.57
CA SER A 369 13.08 -3.59 20.00
C SER A 369 12.73 -4.79 19.12
N GLY A 370 11.56 -4.75 18.45
CA GLY A 370 11.04 -5.89 17.69
C GLY A 370 10.70 -7.11 18.55
N ASP A 371 10.56 -6.93 19.87
CA ASP A 371 10.02 -7.96 20.76
C ASP A 371 8.48 -8.00 20.71
N TYR A 372 7.90 -8.96 21.42
CA TYR A 372 6.46 -9.18 21.40
C TYR A 372 5.69 -7.96 21.93
N ASP A 373 6.12 -7.44 23.08
CA ASP A 373 5.47 -6.30 23.72
C ASP A 373 5.52 -5.05 22.84
N TYR A 374 6.62 -4.83 22.13
CA TYR A 374 6.70 -3.74 21.15
C TYR A 374 5.62 -3.84 20.08
N TYR A 375 5.45 -5.01 19.45
CA TYR A 375 4.47 -5.15 18.36
C TYR A 375 3.02 -5.01 18.81
N ILE A 376 2.67 -5.55 19.97
CA ILE A 376 1.27 -5.52 20.45
C ILE A 376 0.86 -4.17 21.05
N ASN A 377 1.81 -3.31 21.40
CA ASN A 377 1.57 -1.98 21.94
C ASN A 377 1.73 -0.85 20.90
N GLU A 378 2.00 -1.18 19.64
CA GLU A 378 1.98 -0.18 18.57
C GLU A 378 0.57 0.40 18.38
N THR A 379 0.51 1.68 18.02
CA THR A 379 -0.76 2.39 17.84
C THR A 379 -1.64 1.69 16.80
N ILE A 380 -2.89 1.46 17.18
CA ILE A 380 -3.93 0.97 16.26
C ILE A 380 -4.72 2.18 15.76
N ARG A 381 -4.96 2.25 14.46
CA ARG A 381 -5.76 3.31 13.85
C ARG A 381 -6.71 2.79 12.78
N ASN A 382 -7.76 3.56 12.49
CA ASN A 382 -8.71 3.28 11.42
C ASN A 382 -8.26 3.96 10.12
N ASN A 383 -8.72 3.43 9.00
CA ASN A 383 -8.49 4.00 7.66
C ASN A 383 -7.00 4.19 7.34
N ASP A 384 -6.17 3.29 7.84
CA ASP A 384 -4.75 3.30 7.50
C ASP A 384 -4.56 2.88 6.04
N PRO A 385 -3.83 3.64 5.20
CA PRO A 385 -3.59 3.30 3.80
C PRO A 385 -3.06 1.88 3.57
N LYS A 386 -2.31 1.35 4.54
CA LYS A 386 -1.75 0.00 4.51
C LYS A 386 -2.80 -1.11 4.72
N ALA A 387 -4.01 -0.73 5.13
CA ALA A 387 -5.19 -1.60 5.14
C ALA A 387 -6.16 -1.24 4.02
N VAL A 388 -6.36 0.07 3.75
CA VAL A 388 -7.27 0.59 2.72
C VAL A 388 -6.88 0.12 1.32
N GLY A 389 -5.63 0.37 0.89
CA GLY A 389 -5.17 -0.03 -0.44
C GLY A 389 -5.32 -1.54 -0.70
N PRO A 390 -4.79 -2.41 0.17
CA PRO A 390 -4.98 -3.85 0.03
C PRO A 390 -6.44 -4.31 0.15
N PHE A 391 -7.30 -3.63 0.91
CA PHE A 391 -8.74 -3.93 0.93
C PHE A 391 -9.40 -3.62 -0.42
N ILE A 392 -9.06 -2.49 -1.04
CA ILE A 392 -9.53 -2.15 -2.39
C ILE A 392 -9.11 -3.24 -3.39
N LEU A 393 -7.84 -3.63 -3.36
CA LEU A 393 -7.30 -4.67 -4.24
C LEU A 393 -7.95 -6.05 -4.00
N ALA A 394 -8.14 -6.46 -2.74
CA ALA A 394 -8.81 -7.69 -2.38
C ALA A 394 -10.28 -7.69 -2.82
N SER A 395 -10.97 -6.56 -2.69
CA SER A 395 -12.33 -6.38 -3.15
C SER A 395 -12.46 -6.49 -4.66
N LEU A 396 -11.53 -5.89 -5.42
CA LEU A 396 -11.48 -6.04 -6.88
C LEU A 396 -11.29 -7.50 -7.32
N GLU A 397 -10.43 -8.26 -6.64
CA GLU A 397 -10.26 -9.69 -6.94
C GLU A 397 -11.52 -10.50 -6.57
N TRP A 398 -12.17 -10.19 -5.47
CA TRP A 398 -13.47 -10.78 -5.10
C TRP A 398 -14.54 -10.49 -6.14
N GLU A 399 -14.64 -9.27 -6.64
CA GLU A 399 -15.58 -8.83 -7.66
C GLU A 399 -15.34 -9.56 -8.99
N ARG A 400 -14.08 -9.72 -9.41
CA ARG A 400 -13.70 -10.54 -10.58
C ARG A 400 -14.15 -12.00 -10.45
N LEU A 401 -14.06 -12.57 -9.24
CA LEU A 401 -14.51 -13.93 -8.97
C LEU A 401 -16.04 -14.06 -9.11
N GLN A 402 -16.81 -13.03 -8.73
CA GLN A 402 -18.28 -13.05 -8.89
C GLN A 402 -18.68 -12.96 -10.37
N ASP A 403 -17.99 -12.18 -11.19
CA ASP A 403 -18.25 -12.11 -12.64
C ASP A 403 -18.09 -13.47 -13.31
N VAL A 404 -17.04 -14.20 -12.98
CA VAL A 404 -16.80 -15.56 -13.50
C VAL A 404 -17.95 -16.50 -13.14
N LYS A 405 -18.46 -16.44 -11.89
CA LYS A 405 -19.61 -17.24 -11.47
C LYS A 405 -20.88 -16.91 -12.25
N VAL A 406 -21.15 -15.64 -12.51
CA VAL A 406 -22.32 -15.21 -13.30
C VAL A 406 -22.24 -15.72 -14.74
N ILE A 407 -21.07 -15.69 -15.37
CA ILE A 407 -20.87 -16.20 -16.75
C ILE A 407 -21.10 -17.70 -16.82
N VAL A 408 -20.59 -18.47 -15.85
CA VAL A 408 -20.76 -19.93 -15.81
C VAL A 408 -22.23 -20.32 -15.61
N ASN A 409 -22.98 -19.59 -14.80
CA ASN A 409 -24.40 -19.86 -14.55
C ASN A 409 -25.33 -19.42 -15.68
N ARG A 410 -24.85 -18.68 -16.69
CA ARG A 410 -25.60 -18.26 -17.89
C ARG A 410 -25.35 -19.17 -19.10
N LYS A 411 -24.46 -20.13 -19.01
CA LYS A 411 -24.22 -21.19 -20.00
C LYS A 411 -24.94 -22.49 -19.63
#